data_f178c198c0f6c3cf2aa870d83d812246
#
_entry.id   f178c198c0f6c3cf2aa870d83d812246
#
_cell.length_a   1.000
_cell.length_b   1.000
_cell.length_c   1.000
_cell.angle_alpha   90.00
_cell.angle_beta   90.00
_cell.angle_gamma   90.00
#
_symmetry.space_group_name_H-M   'P 1'
#
loop_
_entity.id
_entity.type
_entity.pdbx_description
1 polymer ?
#
loop_
_entity_poly.entity_id
_entity_poly.type
_entity_poly.pdbx_seq_one_letter_code
_entity_poly.pdbx_strand_id
1 'polypeptide(L)'
;MKDAYSFDIDEAGLQESYMKMFQAYKNIMDRCNLNYKIVKADTGAMGGSLSEEFQAITEIGEDVVVTCEGCDFSSNLEITEVIDTGRPSDEEALDMEIVETPDAKTIEDVAAFF
;
A
#
# COMPACT_ATOMS: atom_id res chain seq x y z
N MET A 1 -7.65 -19.29 -1.60
CA MET A 1 -8.37 -18.01 -1.45
C MET A 1 -9.38 -18.15 -0.32
N LYS A 2 -9.58 -17.11 0.49
CA LYS A 2 -10.57 -17.06 1.56
C LYS A 2 -11.27 -15.70 1.49
N ASP A 3 -12.58 -15.72 1.36
CA ASP A 3 -13.43 -14.53 1.34
C ASP A 3 -14.37 -14.54 2.54
N ALA A 4 -14.60 -13.37 3.11
CA ALA A 4 -15.60 -13.17 4.14
C ALA A 4 -16.19 -11.76 3.99
N TYR A 5 -17.49 -11.68 4.13
CA TYR A 5 -18.23 -10.44 4.02
C TYR A 5 -19.14 -10.31 5.23
N SER A 6 -19.28 -9.11 5.78
CA SER A 6 -20.29 -8.80 6.78
C SER A 6 -21.21 -7.69 6.28
N PHE A 7 -22.41 -7.68 6.80
CA PHE A 7 -23.42 -6.65 6.52
C PHE A 7 -23.94 -6.20 7.87
N ASP A 8 -23.54 -5.00 8.26
CA ASP A 8 -23.79 -4.47 9.59
C ASP A 8 -24.76 -3.31 9.51
N ILE A 9 -25.53 -3.07 10.58
CA ILE A 9 -26.59 -2.06 10.60
C ILE A 9 -25.97 -0.64 10.70
N ASP A 10 -24.83 -0.53 11.36
CA ASP A 10 -24.13 0.70 11.64
C ASP A 10 -22.62 0.50 11.73
N GLU A 11 -21.90 1.60 11.88
CA GLU A 11 -20.45 1.62 11.99
C GLU A 11 -19.92 0.85 13.21
N ALA A 12 -20.65 0.86 14.31
CA ALA A 12 -20.26 0.14 15.52
C ALA A 12 -20.31 -1.40 15.29
N GLY A 13 -21.36 -1.87 14.63
CA GLY A 13 -21.48 -3.28 14.21
C GLY A 13 -20.39 -3.68 13.23
N LEU A 14 -20.13 -2.84 12.22
CA LEU A 14 -19.04 -3.03 11.27
C LEU A 14 -17.70 -3.16 11.99
N GLN A 15 -17.40 -2.24 12.91
CA GLN A 15 -16.15 -2.29 13.68
C GLN A 15 -16.04 -3.56 14.52
N GLU A 16 -17.13 -4.02 15.15
CA GLU A 16 -17.12 -5.27 15.90
C GLU A 16 -16.83 -6.48 15.00
N SER A 17 -17.47 -6.56 13.83
CA SER A 17 -17.24 -7.61 12.85
C SER A 17 -15.81 -7.59 12.32
N TYR A 18 -15.30 -6.41 12.00
CA TYR A 18 -13.91 -6.20 11.57
C TYR A 18 -12.91 -6.69 12.61
N MET A 19 -13.07 -6.28 13.87
CA MET A 19 -12.14 -6.66 14.95
C MET A 19 -12.16 -8.17 15.25
N LYS A 20 -13.29 -8.85 15.05
CA LYS A 20 -13.35 -10.33 15.14
C LYS A 20 -12.49 -10.98 14.07
N MET A 21 -12.58 -10.49 12.83
CA MET A 21 -11.76 -11.00 11.72
C MET A 21 -10.29 -10.66 11.90
N PHE A 22 -9.98 -9.43 12.31
CA PHE A 22 -8.62 -8.99 12.62
C PHE A 22 -7.95 -9.91 13.65
N GLN A 23 -8.64 -10.21 14.76
CA GLN A 23 -8.11 -11.12 15.77
C GLN A 23 -7.97 -12.56 15.24
N ALA A 24 -8.89 -13.01 14.40
CA ALA A 24 -8.80 -14.32 13.77
C ALA A 24 -7.55 -14.43 12.88
N TYR A 25 -7.25 -13.41 12.08
CA TYR A 25 -6.03 -13.37 11.26
C TYR A 25 -4.75 -13.36 12.11
N LYS A 26 -4.71 -12.58 13.18
CA LYS A 26 -3.58 -12.62 14.13
C LYS A 26 -3.36 -14.04 14.66
N ASN A 27 -4.41 -14.68 15.12
CA ASN A 27 -4.33 -16.03 15.66
C ASN A 27 -3.84 -17.04 14.60
N ILE A 28 -4.22 -16.87 13.34
CA ILE A 28 -3.74 -17.71 12.22
C ILE A 28 -2.24 -17.51 12.01
N MET A 29 -1.79 -16.27 11.90
CA MET A 29 -0.38 -15.95 11.68
C MET A 29 0.49 -16.45 12.82
N ASP A 30 0.07 -16.21 14.08
CA ASP A 30 0.77 -16.64 15.28
C ASP A 30 0.85 -18.18 15.35
N ARG A 31 -0.25 -18.88 15.08
CA ARG A 31 -0.29 -20.36 15.10
C ARG A 31 0.54 -20.99 13.97
N CYS A 32 0.66 -20.29 12.85
CA CYS A 32 1.56 -20.70 11.77
C CYS A 32 3.03 -20.31 12.02
N ASN A 33 3.31 -19.64 13.15
CA ASN A 33 4.64 -19.15 13.52
C ASN A 33 5.29 -18.29 12.42
N LEU A 34 4.49 -17.42 11.81
CA LEU A 34 4.94 -16.50 10.77
C LEU A 34 5.47 -15.20 11.38
N ASN A 35 6.58 -14.71 10.85
CA ASN A 35 7.00 -13.33 11.09
C ASN A 35 6.19 -12.44 10.15
N TYR A 36 5.32 -11.56 10.68
CA TYR A 36 4.44 -10.73 9.89
C TYR A 36 4.33 -9.31 10.41
N LYS A 37 3.89 -8.43 9.55
CA LYS A 37 3.47 -7.06 9.87
C LYS A 37 2.02 -6.86 9.41
N ILE A 38 1.31 -6.02 10.16
CA ILE A 38 0.00 -5.52 9.74
C ILE A 38 0.25 -4.16 9.13
N VAL A 39 -0.04 -4.02 7.85
CA VAL A 39 0.30 -2.83 7.08
C VAL A 39 -0.95 -2.13 6.59
N LYS A 40 -0.91 -0.81 6.52
CA LYS A 40 -1.90 -0.06 5.78
C LYS A 40 -1.75 -0.36 4.31
N ALA A 41 -2.86 -0.55 3.63
CA ALA A 41 -2.93 -0.91 2.23
C ALA A 41 -3.91 -0.02 1.46
N ASP A 42 -3.79 -0.01 0.15
CA ASP A 42 -4.77 0.64 -0.72
C ASP A 42 -6.11 -0.09 -0.67
N THR A 43 -7.20 0.66 -0.76
CA THR A 43 -8.56 0.08 -0.75
C THR A 43 -8.96 -0.48 -2.12
N GLY A 44 -8.18 -0.19 -3.15
CA GLY A 44 -8.41 -0.64 -4.51
C GLY A 44 -9.72 -0.15 -5.11
N ALA A 45 -10.17 -0.87 -6.14
CA ALA A 45 -11.40 -0.55 -6.86
C ALA A 45 -12.68 -0.69 -6.01
N MET A 46 -12.63 -1.42 -4.91
CA MET A 46 -13.77 -1.58 -3.99
C MET A 46 -14.02 -0.34 -3.15
N GLY A 47 -13.02 0.52 -3.01
CA GLY A 47 -13.13 1.75 -2.24
C GLY A 47 -13.18 1.50 -0.73
N GLY A 48 -13.57 2.53 0.01
CA GLY A 48 -13.57 2.53 1.47
C GLY A 48 -12.50 3.46 2.04
N SER A 49 -12.46 3.59 3.37
CA SER A 49 -11.54 4.50 4.06
C SER A 49 -10.40 3.80 4.79
N LEU A 50 -10.48 2.48 4.93
CA LEU A 50 -9.49 1.68 5.66
C LEU A 50 -9.27 0.35 4.97
N SER A 51 -8.02 0.01 4.76
CA SER A 51 -7.58 -1.31 4.33
C SER A 51 -6.32 -1.68 5.09
N GLU A 52 -6.25 -2.91 5.56
CA GLU A 52 -5.09 -3.47 6.24
C GLU A 52 -4.79 -4.86 5.68
N GLU A 53 -3.51 -5.18 5.60
CA GLU A 53 -3.02 -6.47 5.15
C GLU A 53 -2.09 -7.09 6.18
N PHE A 54 -2.22 -8.41 6.37
CA PHE A 54 -1.31 -9.21 7.17
C PHE A 54 -0.24 -9.77 6.25
N GLN A 55 0.91 -9.12 6.20
CA GLN A 55 1.99 -9.49 5.30
C GLN A 55 3.10 -10.26 6.03
N ALA A 56 3.37 -11.48 5.56
CA ALA A 56 4.49 -12.28 6.04
C ALA A 56 5.80 -11.72 5.48
N ILE A 57 6.76 -11.45 6.36
CA ILE A 57 8.05 -10.89 5.98
C ILE A 57 8.95 -12.01 5.44
N THR A 58 9.33 -11.89 4.17
CA THR A 58 10.14 -12.87 3.45
C THR A 58 10.93 -12.20 2.34
N GLU A 59 12.09 -12.77 1.97
CA GLU A 59 12.92 -12.28 0.87
C GLU A 59 12.37 -12.63 -0.53
N ILE A 60 11.43 -13.56 -0.60
CA ILE A 60 10.84 -14.04 -1.86
C ILE A 60 9.43 -13.46 -2.11
N GLY A 61 9.03 -12.44 -1.37
CA GLY A 61 7.75 -11.74 -1.55
C GLY A 61 7.74 -10.86 -2.80
N GLU A 62 6.55 -10.52 -3.24
CA GLU A 62 6.33 -9.62 -4.40
C GLU A 62 6.15 -8.16 -3.95
N ASP A 63 5.63 -7.95 -2.73
CA ASP A 63 5.34 -6.62 -2.20
C ASP A 63 6.49 -6.06 -1.37
N VAL A 64 6.57 -4.75 -1.32
CA VAL A 64 7.53 -4.01 -0.49
C VAL A 64 6.81 -3.34 0.67
N VAL A 65 7.23 -3.66 1.89
CA VAL A 65 6.70 -3.10 3.13
C VAL A 65 7.66 -2.05 3.69
N VAL A 66 7.14 -0.87 3.96
CA VAL A 66 7.85 0.20 4.65
C VAL A 66 7.55 0.10 6.15
N THR A 67 8.59 0.03 6.98
CA THR A 67 8.46 -0.04 8.44
C THR A 67 9.30 1.04 9.12
N CYS A 68 8.83 1.53 10.25
CA CYS A 68 9.60 2.44 11.09
C CYS A 68 10.35 1.66 12.16
N GLU A 69 11.62 1.96 12.37
CA GLU A 69 12.42 1.35 13.45
C GLU A 69 12.09 1.95 14.83
N GLY A 70 11.52 3.15 14.87
CA GLY A 70 11.24 3.88 16.10
C GLY A 70 9.80 3.75 16.62
N CYS A 71 8.90 3.18 15.84
CA CYS A 71 7.50 2.96 16.22
C CYS A 71 6.87 1.79 15.43
N ASP A 72 5.61 1.48 15.74
CA ASP A 72 4.89 0.36 15.10
C ASP A 72 4.31 0.69 13.71
N PHE A 73 4.72 1.80 13.09
CA PHE A 73 4.26 2.17 11.75
C PHE A 73 4.71 1.14 10.71
N SER A 74 3.75 0.66 9.93
CA SER A 74 4.00 -0.19 8.76
C SER A 74 2.99 0.14 7.67
N SER A 75 3.44 0.19 6.44
CA SER A 75 2.60 0.52 5.29
C SER A 75 3.10 -0.21 4.04
N ASN A 76 2.20 -0.50 3.12
CA ASN A 76 2.60 -0.88 1.78
C ASN A 76 3.28 0.31 1.09
N LEU A 77 4.31 0.04 0.29
CA LEU A 77 5.08 1.09 -0.41
C LEU A 77 4.17 1.99 -1.26
N GLU A 78 3.15 1.42 -1.89
CA GLU A 78 2.25 2.13 -2.80
C GLU A 78 1.48 3.28 -2.15
N ILE A 79 1.18 3.17 -0.85
CA ILE A 79 0.42 4.19 -0.11
C ILE A 79 1.23 4.89 0.97
N THR A 80 2.54 4.61 1.04
CA THR A 80 3.41 5.27 2.01
C THR A 80 3.54 6.75 1.67
N GLU A 81 3.09 7.61 2.58
CA GLU A 81 3.25 9.05 2.43
C GLU A 81 4.72 9.43 2.47
N VAL A 82 5.14 10.24 1.51
CA VAL A 82 6.48 10.79 1.43
C VAL A 82 6.44 12.30 1.61
N ILE A 83 7.47 12.84 2.23
CA ILE A 83 7.65 14.29 2.29
C ILE A 83 8.24 14.70 0.94
N ASP A 84 7.45 15.42 0.15
CA ASP A 84 7.96 16.03 -1.06
C ASP A 84 8.95 17.14 -0.69
N THR A 85 10.22 16.88 -0.94
CA THR A 85 11.31 17.85 -0.77
C THR A 85 11.68 18.52 -2.10
N GLY A 86 10.90 18.28 -3.14
CA GLY A 86 11.07 18.88 -4.45
C GLY A 86 11.01 20.41 -4.35
N ARG A 87 11.87 21.07 -5.10
CA ARG A 87 11.76 22.52 -5.28
C ARG A 87 10.94 22.78 -6.52
N PRO A 88 9.99 23.72 -6.49
CA PRO A 88 9.35 24.18 -7.71
C PRO A 88 10.44 24.58 -8.72
N SER A 89 10.30 24.17 -9.96
CA SER A 89 11.13 24.70 -11.02
C SER A 89 10.76 26.16 -11.25
N ASP A 90 11.77 27.03 -11.34
CA ASP A 90 11.57 28.43 -11.75
C ASP A 90 11.45 28.57 -13.29
N GLU A 91 11.52 27.47 -14.00
CA GLU A 91 11.36 27.43 -15.44
C GLU A 91 9.90 27.63 -15.84
N GLU A 92 9.70 28.33 -16.95
CA GLU A 92 8.37 28.51 -17.52
C GLU A 92 7.82 27.14 -17.98
N ALA A 93 6.59 26.84 -17.58
CA ALA A 93 5.96 25.59 -18.00
C ALA A 93 5.75 25.61 -19.50
N LEU A 94 6.22 24.56 -20.16
CA LEU A 94 6.01 24.35 -21.60
C LEU A 94 4.57 23.87 -21.85
N ASP A 95 4.08 24.11 -23.05
CA ASP A 95 2.81 23.55 -23.50
C ASP A 95 2.89 22.03 -23.52
N MET A 96 1.76 21.38 -23.15
CA MET A 96 1.67 19.93 -23.17
C MET A 96 1.64 19.40 -24.61
N GLU A 97 2.55 18.51 -24.92
CA GLU A 97 2.63 17.86 -26.23
C GLU A 97 2.72 16.33 -26.10
N ILE A 98 2.34 15.63 -27.16
CA ILE A 98 2.51 14.18 -27.25
C ILE A 98 3.85 13.92 -27.93
N VAL A 99 4.75 13.27 -27.23
CA VAL A 99 6.07 12.91 -27.74
C VAL A 99 6.20 11.40 -27.85
N GLU A 100 6.63 10.90 -29.00
CA GLU A 100 6.95 9.49 -29.17
C GLU A 100 8.34 9.22 -28.56
N THR A 101 8.42 8.22 -27.69
CA THR A 101 9.65 7.80 -27.03
C THR A 101 10.02 6.37 -27.48
N PRO A 102 10.49 6.18 -28.71
CA PRO A 102 10.81 4.87 -29.24
C PRO A 102 11.90 4.20 -28.42
N ASP A 103 11.67 2.93 -28.06
CA ASP A 103 12.58 2.09 -27.29
C ASP A 103 12.82 2.51 -25.82
N ALA A 104 12.25 3.62 -25.35
CA ALA A 104 12.31 4.04 -23.95
C ALA A 104 11.25 3.27 -23.13
N LYS A 105 11.67 2.30 -22.32
CA LYS A 105 10.79 1.39 -21.55
C LYS A 105 10.86 1.62 -20.04
N THR A 106 11.92 2.26 -19.57
CA THR A 106 12.12 2.57 -18.15
C THR A 106 12.03 4.07 -17.91
N ILE A 107 11.91 4.47 -16.65
CA ILE A 107 11.94 5.90 -16.25
C ILE A 107 13.28 6.51 -16.65
N GLU A 108 14.37 5.77 -16.47
CA GLU A 108 15.72 6.19 -16.83
C GLU A 108 15.87 6.41 -18.35
N ASP A 109 15.30 5.51 -19.17
CA ASP A 109 15.32 5.67 -20.62
C ASP A 109 14.55 6.92 -21.06
N VAL A 110 13.37 7.15 -20.46
CA VAL A 110 12.56 8.35 -20.75
C VAL A 110 13.28 9.62 -20.29
N ALA A 111 13.88 9.62 -19.09
CA ALA A 111 14.63 10.75 -18.59
C ALA A 111 15.90 11.07 -19.40
N ALA A 112 16.49 10.05 -20.03
CA ALA A 112 17.64 10.25 -20.93
C ALA A 112 17.24 10.72 -22.34
N PHE A 113 15.97 10.53 -22.71
CA PHE A 113 15.43 10.95 -24.00
C PHE A 113 15.15 12.46 -24.03
N PHE A 114 14.75 13.05 -22.90
CA PHE A 114 14.51 14.48 -22.69
C PHE A 114 15.71 15.19 -22.06
#